data_531182962755a97581308f45dee68ac7
#
_entry.id   531182962755a97581308f45dee68ac7
#
_cell.length_a   1.000
_cell.length_b   1.000
_cell.length_c   1.000
_cell.angle_alpha   90.00
_cell.angle_beta   90.00
_cell.angle_gamma   90.00
#
_symmetry.space_group_name_H-M   'P 1'
#
loop_
_entity.id
_entity.type
_entity.pdbx_description
1 polymer ?
#
loop_
_entity_poly.entity_id
_entity_poly.type
_entity_poly.pdbx_seq_one_letter_code
_entity_poly.pdbx_strand_id
1 'polypeptide(L)'
;MKKIQISPSILSADFSQLGNEIKRLEDAGADMIHVDVMDGHFVPNLTIGPPVIKALKKQSSMIFDVHLMISPVHKYIDAYSDAGADIITIHPEATNDLSSSILKIKQLNKKVGVSLNPETKVDVIREHLSEIDLVLIMSVNPGFGGQKFMPEVLVKIKELKEIQKTQNLNFDIEIDGGINFDNSKEAIEAGANILVSGTTIFKSNNGDIKKNIELLKSK
;
A
#
# COMPACT_ATOMS: atom_id res chain seq x y z
N MET A 1 2.13 -20.44 -4.96
CA MET A 1 2.16 -18.95 -5.05
C MET A 1 1.10 -18.40 -4.10
N LYS A 2 1.32 -17.27 -3.46
CA LYS A 2 0.28 -16.56 -2.68
C LYS A 2 -0.85 -16.13 -3.64
N LYS A 3 -2.09 -16.04 -3.12
CA LYS A 3 -3.23 -15.50 -3.87
C LYS A 3 -2.97 -14.03 -4.19
N ILE A 4 -3.28 -13.60 -5.41
CA ILE A 4 -3.20 -12.19 -5.80
C ILE A 4 -4.34 -11.42 -5.14
N GLN A 5 -4.01 -10.32 -4.48
CA GLN A 5 -4.92 -9.41 -3.79
C GLN A 5 -4.91 -8.04 -4.46
N ILE A 6 -6.04 -7.39 -4.48
CA ILE A 6 -6.19 -6.03 -5.00
C ILE A 6 -6.50 -5.09 -3.84
N SER A 7 -5.69 -4.04 -3.73
CA SER A 7 -5.76 -2.96 -2.74
C SER A 7 -6.07 -1.64 -3.47
N PRO A 8 -7.34 -1.30 -3.73
CA PRO A 8 -7.69 -0.04 -4.40
C PRO A 8 -7.26 1.16 -3.59
N SER A 9 -6.46 2.06 -4.20
CA SER A 9 -6.14 3.35 -3.57
C SER A 9 -7.30 4.33 -3.67
N ILE A 10 -7.87 4.68 -2.52
CA ILE A 10 -8.96 5.67 -2.45
C ILE A 10 -8.50 7.11 -2.75
N LEU A 11 -7.21 7.34 -2.95
CA LEU A 11 -6.69 8.60 -3.47
C LEU A 11 -7.30 8.97 -4.84
N SER A 12 -7.74 7.96 -5.62
CA SER A 12 -8.39 8.16 -6.92
C SER A 12 -9.91 8.16 -6.88
N ALA A 13 -10.51 7.96 -5.69
CA ALA A 13 -11.95 7.96 -5.47
C ALA A 13 -12.54 9.38 -5.41
N ASP A 14 -13.86 9.49 -5.40
CA ASP A 14 -14.55 10.75 -5.11
C ASP A 14 -14.50 11.03 -3.60
N PHE A 15 -13.67 11.99 -3.19
CA PHE A 15 -13.51 12.36 -1.77
C PHE A 15 -14.78 12.90 -1.13
N SER A 16 -15.72 13.41 -1.93
CA SER A 16 -17.03 13.88 -1.42
C SER A 16 -17.93 12.72 -0.96
N GLN A 17 -17.61 11.47 -1.37
CA GLN A 17 -18.43 10.29 -1.15
C GLN A 17 -17.63 9.06 -0.70
N LEU A 18 -16.51 9.25 -0.01
CA LEU A 18 -15.58 8.16 0.36
C LEU A 18 -16.28 6.96 1.01
N GLY A 19 -17.29 7.19 1.86
CA GLY A 19 -18.05 6.08 2.47
C GLY A 19 -18.77 5.21 1.43
N ASN A 20 -19.39 5.84 0.41
CA ASN A 20 -20.03 5.13 -0.70
C ASN A 20 -18.99 4.43 -1.58
N GLU A 21 -17.85 5.06 -1.84
CA GLU A 21 -16.78 4.48 -2.63
C GLU A 21 -16.20 3.21 -1.98
N ILE A 22 -15.98 3.22 -0.67
CA ILE A 22 -15.55 2.04 0.09
C ILE A 22 -16.58 0.90 -0.03
N LYS A 23 -17.86 1.20 0.11
CA LYS A 23 -18.90 0.19 -0.06
C LYS A 23 -18.90 -0.40 -1.46
N ARG A 24 -18.76 0.42 -2.50
CA ARG A 24 -18.62 -0.06 -3.88
C ARG A 24 -17.42 -0.98 -4.07
N LEU A 25 -16.29 -0.69 -3.41
CA LEU A 25 -15.09 -1.55 -3.44
C LEU A 25 -15.34 -2.89 -2.74
N GLU A 26 -15.99 -2.87 -1.57
CA GLU A 26 -16.37 -4.08 -0.82
C GLU A 26 -17.32 -4.96 -1.63
N ASP A 27 -18.38 -4.38 -2.18
CA ASP A 27 -19.34 -5.07 -3.04
C ASP A 27 -18.70 -5.63 -4.34
N ALA A 28 -17.66 -4.98 -4.84
CA ALA A 28 -16.90 -5.41 -6.01
C ALA A 28 -15.86 -6.51 -5.72
N GLY A 29 -15.64 -6.87 -4.46
CA GLY A 29 -14.72 -7.92 -4.04
C GLY A 29 -13.25 -7.50 -4.02
N ALA A 30 -12.95 -6.25 -3.68
CA ALA A 30 -11.61 -5.82 -3.30
C ALA A 30 -11.15 -6.60 -2.05
N ASP A 31 -9.85 -6.85 -1.93
CA ASP A 31 -9.33 -7.64 -0.80
C ASP A 31 -8.99 -6.74 0.39
N MET A 32 -8.65 -5.47 0.16
CA MET A 32 -8.36 -4.44 1.16
C MET A 32 -8.56 -3.04 0.57
N ILE A 33 -8.34 -2.00 1.35
CA ILE A 33 -8.39 -0.60 0.92
C ILE A 33 -7.05 0.04 1.20
N HIS A 34 -6.42 0.61 0.17
CA HIS A 34 -5.19 1.38 0.31
C HIS A 34 -5.51 2.85 0.60
N VAL A 35 -4.92 3.39 1.68
CA VAL A 35 -5.15 4.74 2.16
C VAL A 35 -3.85 5.52 2.16
N ASP A 36 -3.66 6.38 1.16
CA ASP A 36 -2.50 7.23 0.99
C ASP A 36 -2.57 8.46 1.90
N VAL A 37 -1.79 8.47 2.98
CA VAL A 37 -1.71 9.57 3.93
C VAL A 37 -0.50 10.45 3.62
N MET A 38 -0.74 11.73 3.39
CA MET A 38 0.27 12.72 3.00
C MET A 38 0.15 13.99 3.83
N ASP A 39 1.29 14.59 4.22
CA ASP A 39 1.36 15.73 5.17
C ASP A 39 1.91 17.02 4.58
N GLY A 40 2.28 17.05 3.29
CA GLY A 40 2.90 18.22 2.66
C GLY A 40 4.37 18.44 3.05
N HIS A 41 4.98 17.52 3.82
CA HIS A 41 6.39 17.57 4.23
C HIS A 41 7.19 16.43 3.58
N PHE A 42 6.76 15.19 3.80
CA PHE A 42 7.40 14.03 3.17
C PHE A 42 7.17 14.01 1.66
N VAL A 43 5.97 14.37 1.25
CA VAL A 43 5.56 14.54 -0.16
C VAL A 43 4.84 15.88 -0.34
N PRO A 44 4.89 16.51 -1.54
CA PRO A 44 4.29 17.82 -1.79
C PRO A 44 2.77 17.73 -2.04
N ASN A 45 2.05 17.01 -1.21
CA ASN A 45 0.59 16.83 -1.27
C ASN A 45 0.02 16.63 0.13
N LEU A 46 -1.27 16.93 0.29
CA LEU A 46 -2.05 16.73 1.52
C LEU A 46 -3.28 15.87 1.20
N THR A 47 -3.56 14.86 2.03
CA THR A 47 -4.69 13.96 1.76
C THR A 47 -5.57 13.74 2.99
N ILE A 48 -5.44 12.61 3.68
CA ILE A 48 -6.38 12.08 4.66
C ILE A 48 -5.71 11.99 6.04
N GLY A 49 -6.41 12.50 7.05
CA GLY A 49 -5.98 12.36 8.45
C GLY A 49 -6.76 11.27 9.22
N PRO A 50 -6.33 10.96 10.47
CA PRO A 50 -6.93 9.93 11.31
C PRO A 50 -8.46 10.06 11.49
N PRO A 51 -9.07 11.26 11.62
CA PRO A 51 -10.51 11.37 11.76
C PRO A 51 -11.30 10.82 10.59
N VAL A 52 -10.80 10.98 9.35
CA VAL A 52 -11.44 10.44 8.15
C VAL A 52 -11.36 8.92 8.14
N ILE A 53 -10.18 8.36 8.38
CA ILE A 53 -9.97 6.89 8.46
C ILE A 53 -10.91 6.30 9.52
N LYS A 54 -10.99 6.91 10.70
CA LYS A 54 -11.87 6.46 11.79
C LYS A 54 -13.35 6.47 11.41
N ALA A 55 -13.79 7.46 10.64
CA ALA A 55 -15.16 7.54 10.15
C ALA A 55 -15.45 6.45 9.11
N LEU A 56 -14.51 6.22 8.20
CA LEU A 56 -14.62 5.20 7.14
C LEU A 56 -14.57 3.78 7.70
N LYS A 57 -13.66 3.50 8.64
CA LYS A 57 -13.52 2.18 9.27
C LYS A 57 -14.80 1.71 9.99
N LYS A 58 -15.60 2.63 10.50
CA LYS A 58 -16.91 2.31 11.10
C LYS A 58 -17.95 1.79 10.10
N GLN A 59 -17.74 2.05 8.80
CA GLN A 59 -18.68 1.71 7.74
C GLN A 59 -18.28 0.46 6.94
N SER A 60 -17.09 -0.10 7.19
CA SER A 60 -16.58 -1.26 6.44
C SER A 60 -15.79 -2.21 7.32
N SER A 61 -15.94 -3.50 7.05
CA SER A 61 -15.14 -4.56 7.67
C SER A 61 -13.85 -4.87 6.93
N MET A 62 -13.60 -4.21 5.80
CA MET A 62 -12.41 -4.42 5.00
C MET A 62 -11.11 -4.10 5.77
N ILE A 63 -10.01 -4.70 5.35
CA ILE A 63 -8.67 -4.37 5.83
C ILE A 63 -8.31 -2.98 5.32
N PHE A 64 -7.89 -2.09 6.23
CA PHE A 64 -7.34 -0.78 5.90
C PHE A 64 -5.82 -0.86 5.95
N ASP A 65 -5.22 -0.83 4.78
CA ASP A 65 -3.78 -0.71 4.56
C ASP A 65 -3.44 0.79 4.48
N VAL A 66 -2.87 1.30 5.57
CA VAL A 66 -2.64 2.74 5.74
C VAL A 66 -1.18 3.06 5.47
N HIS A 67 -0.93 3.69 4.33
CA HIS A 67 0.37 4.07 3.83
C HIS A 67 0.73 5.48 4.26
N LEU A 68 1.70 5.61 5.17
CA LEU A 68 2.08 6.86 5.81
C LEU A 68 3.25 7.54 5.08
N MET A 69 2.95 8.42 4.16
CA MET A 69 3.89 9.35 3.50
C MET A 69 3.95 10.66 4.29
N ILE A 70 4.37 10.58 5.56
CA ILE A 70 4.41 11.69 6.52
C ILE A 70 5.73 11.71 7.30
N SER A 71 6.19 12.89 7.69
CA SER A 71 7.44 13.06 8.46
C SER A 71 7.28 14.09 9.59
N PRO A 72 7.72 13.75 10.83
CA PRO A 72 8.27 12.46 11.27
C PRO A 72 7.17 11.43 11.60
N VAL A 73 7.24 10.26 10.99
CA VAL A 73 6.15 9.26 11.05
C VAL A 73 5.88 8.71 12.47
N HIS A 74 6.91 8.53 13.30
CA HIS A 74 6.80 7.93 14.63
C HIS A 74 5.83 8.66 15.58
N LYS A 75 5.55 9.94 15.35
CA LYS A 75 4.61 10.74 16.16
C LYS A 75 3.15 10.39 15.92
N TYR A 76 2.84 9.77 14.79
CA TYR A 76 1.47 9.58 14.33
C TYR A 76 1.02 8.12 14.31
N ILE A 77 1.92 7.16 14.53
CA ILE A 77 1.61 5.71 14.50
C ILE A 77 0.43 5.38 15.42
N ASP A 78 0.41 5.88 16.69
CA ASP A 78 -0.71 5.66 17.61
C ASP A 78 -2.03 6.18 17.05
N ALA A 79 -2.03 7.40 16.51
CA ALA A 79 -3.24 8.04 16.00
C ALA A 79 -3.86 7.26 14.82
N TYR A 80 -3.03 6.71 13.92
CA TYR A 80 -3.53 5.89 12.80
C TYR A 80 -3.95 4.50 13.25
N SER A 81 -3.26 3.91 14.23
CA SER A 81 -3.71 2.68 14.88
C SER A 81 -5.09 2.83 15.52
N ASP A 82 -5.31 3.91 16.29
CA ASP A 82 -6.58 4.23 16.96
C ASP A 82 -7.68 4.62 15.96
N ALA A 83 -7.30 5.11 14.81
CA ALA A 83 -8.23 5.37 13.71
C ALA A 83 -8.75 4.10 13.03
N GLY A 84 -8.09 2.96 13.24
CA GLY A 84 -8.54 1.67 12.74
C GLY A 84 -7.72 1.12 11.57
N ALA A 85 -6.49 1.58 11.37
CA ALA A 85 -5.55 0.91 10.48
C ALA A 85 -5.37 -0.55 10.89
N ASP A 86 -5.36 -1.47 9.93
CA ASP A 86 -5.05 -2.88 10.15
C ASP A 86 -3.59 -3.16 9.79
N ILE A 87 -3.10 -2.52 8.73
CA ILE A 87 -1.70 -2.48 8.31
C ILE A 87 -1.25 -1.03 8.39
N ILE A 88 -0.07 -0.78 8.96
CA ILE A 88 0.55 0.55 8.99
C ILE A 88 1.86 0.44 8.22
N THR A 89 1.88 1.07 7.06
CA THR A 89 3.03 1.06 6.14
C THR A 89 3.78 2.38 6.25
N ILE A 90 5.07 2.31 6.60
CA ILE A 90 5.94 3.46 6.82
C ILE A 90 7.14 3.46 5.87
N HIS A 91 7.70 4.62 5.58
CA HIS A 91 8.94 4.76 4.83
C HIS A 91 10.15 4.82 5.76
N PRO A 92 11.25 4.08 5.49
CA PRO A 92 12.51 4.25 6.22
C PRO A 92 13.04 5.68 6.09
N GLU A 93 12.75 6.34 4.97
CA GLU A 93 13.14 7.73 4.72
C GLU A 93 12.37 8.76 5.58
N ALA A 94 11.25 8.36 6.19
CA ALA A 94 10.39 9.21 7.02
C ALA A 94 10.69 9.10 8.53
N THR A 95 11.69 8.29 8.91
CA THR A 95 12.05 8.06 10.32
C THR A 95 13.57 8.01 10.49
N ASN A 96 14.06 8.47 11.66
CA ASN A 96 15.46 8.31 12.03
C ASN A 96 15.74 6.98 12.75
N ASP A 97 14.69 6.23 13.11
CA ASP A 97 14.77 4.96 13.81
C ASP A 97 13.65 4.04 13.32
N LEU A 98 13.98 3.24 12.30
CA LEU A 98 13.07 2.28 11.70
C LEU A 98 12.70 1.16 12.68
N SER A 99 13.68 0.67 13.44
CA SER A 99 13.49 -0.41 14.42
C SER A 99 12.46 -0.04 15.48
N SER A 100 12.58 1.15 16.08
CA SER A 100 11.62 1.65 17.07
C SER A 100 10.22 1.82 16.46
N SER A 101 10.13 2.28 15.21
CA SER A 101 8.84 2.47 14.52
C SER A 101 8.17 1.11 14.24
N ILE A 102 8.92 0.11 13.78
CA ILE A 102 8.44 -1.27 13.59
C ILE A 102 7.94 -1.85 14.93
N LEU A 103 8.77 -1.77 15.97
CA LEU A 103 8.40 -2.26 17.29
C LEU A 103 7.12 -1.62 17.82
N LYS A 104 6.97 -0.31 17.64
CA LYS A 104 5.79 0.43 18.05
C LYS A 104 4.53 -0.06 17.34
N ILE A 105 4.57 -0.28 16.02
CA ILE A 105 3.43 -0.81 15.25
C ILE A 105 3.04 -2.22 15.78
N LYS A 106 4.02 -3.08 16.03
CA LYS A 106 3.79 -4.43 16.59
C LYS A 106 3.15 -4.37 17.99
N GLN A 107 3.61 -3.48 18.86
CA GLN A 107 3.03 -3.29 20.21
C GLN A 107 1.56 -2.87 20.18
N LEU A 108 1.14 -2.20 19.11
CA LEU A 108 -0.26 -1.83 18.87
C LEU A 108 -1.08 -2.97 18.22
N ASN A 109 -0.50 -4.17 18.09
CA ASN A 109 -1.11 -5.33 17.42
C ASN A 109 -1.55 -5.04 15.98
N LYS A 110 -0.78 -4.22 15.25
CA LYS A 110 -1.00 -3.94 13.83
C LYS A 110 0.03 -4.68 12.98
N LYS A 111 -0.33 -4.97 11.72
CA LYS A 111 0.62 -5.47 10.76
C LYS A 111 1.60 -4.36 10.36
N VAL A 112 2.87 -4.74 10.25
CA VAL A 112 3.95 -3.83 9.88
C VAL A 112 4.16 -3.87 8.38
N GLY A 113 3.93 -2.74 7.73
CA GLY A 113 4.36 -2.50 6.35
C GLY A 113 5.58 -1.58 6.31
N VAL A 114 6.49 -1.83 5.37
CA VAL A 114 7.59 -0.90 5.05
C VAL A 114 7.62 -0.64 3.56
N SER A 115 7.58 0.64 3.20
CA SER A 115 7.57 1.12 1.81
C SER A 115 8.95 1.59 1.38
N LEU A 116 9.38 1.23 0.18
CA LEU A 116 10.63 1.68 -0.43
C LEU A 116 10.37 2.57 -1.64
N ASN A 117 10.89 3.78 -1.62
CA ASN A 117 10.88 4.68 -2.77
C ASN A 117 11.62 4.06 -3.97
N PRO A 118 11.36 4.53 -5.22
CA PRO A 118 12.02 3.97 -6.40
C PRO A 118 13.54 3.90 -6.32
N GLU A 119 14.17 4.88 -5.69
CA GLU A 119 15.64 4.95 -5.53
C GLU A 119 16.17 4.18 -4.31
N THR A 120 15.32 3.86 -3.33
CA THR A 120 15.75 3.20 -2.09
C THR A 120 15.97 1.71 -2.32
N LYS A 121 17.15 1.20 -1.92
CA LYS A 121 17.53 -0.20 -2.08
C LYS A 121 16.88 -1.08 -1.01
N VAL A 122 16.69 -2.36 -1.31
CA VAL A 122 16.18 -3.38 -0.38
C VAL A 122 17.09 -3.55 0.84
N ASP A 123 18.40 -3.31 0.69
CA ASP A 123 19.37 -3.43 1.77
C ASP A 123 19.04 -2.57 3.00
N VAL A 124 18.36 -1.43 2.81
CA VAL A 124 17.96 -0.53 3.90
C VAL A 124 17.05 -1.21 4.94
N ILE A 125 16.28 -2.22 4.50
CA ILE A 125 15.33 -2.94 5.36
C ILE A 125 15.72 -4.41 5.58
N ARG A 126 16.85 -4.86 5.06
CA ARG A 126 17.25 -6.27 5.04
C ARG A 126 17.26 -6.91 6.43
N GLU A 127 17.79 -6.22 7.43
CA GLU A 127 17.86 -6.71 8.81
C GLU A 127 16.48 -6.80 9.51
N HIS A 128 15.48 -6.09 8.99
CA HIS A 128 14.12 -6.03 9.55
C HIS A 128 13.13 -6.97 8.87
N LEU A 129 13.49 -7.65 7.78
CA LEU A 129 12.55 -8.45 6.97
C LEU A 129 11.86 -9.57 7.75
N SER A 130 12.46 -10.08 8.81
CA SER A 130 11.83 -11.08 9.71
C SER A 130 10.75 -10.49 10.63
N GLU A 131 10.70 -9.16 10.74
CA GLU A 131 9.76 -8.42 11.59
C GLU A 131 8.66 -7.72 10.81
N ILE A 132 8.77 -7.72 9.48
CA ILE A 132 7.86 -7.03 8.55
C ILE A 132 6.82 -8.02 8.03
N ASP A 133 5.55 -7.62 7.99
CA ASP A 133 4.44 -8.39 7.42
C ASP A 133 4.23 -8.08 5.94
N LEU A 134 4.59 -6.88 5.49
CA LEU A 134 4.38 -6.37 4.14
C LEU A 134 5.53 -5.46 3.71
N VAL A 135 6.08 -5.68 2.52
CA VAL A 135 7.01 -4.75 1.86
C VAL A 135 6.31 -4.14 0.66
N LEU A 136 6.14 -2.82 0.69
CA LEU A 136 5.57 -2.04 -0.41
C LEU A 136 6.69 -1.48 -1.29
N ILE A 137 6.65 -1.77 -2.58
CA ILE A 137 7.56 -1.18 -3.57
C ILE A 137 6.84 -0.08 -4.33
N MET A 138 7.31 1.15 -4.17
CA MET A 138 6.83 2.27 -4.96
C MET A 138 7.32 2.15 -6.39
N SER A 139 6.40 2.14 -7.35
CA SER A 139 6.67 2.16 -8.79
C SER A 139 6.41 3.52 -9.44
N VAL A 140 6.30 4.55 -8.61
CA VAL A 140 6.29 5.98 -8.95
C VAL A 140 6.94 6.74 -7.78
N ASN A 141 7.32 7.99 -7.99
CA ASN A 141 7.65 8.86 -6.86
C ASN A 141 6.37 9.16 -6.07
N PRO A 142 6.35 8.91 -4.73
CA PRO A 142 5.15 9.10 -3.93
C PRO A 142 4.67 10.56 -3.95
N GLY A 143 3.34 10.77 -3.80
CA GLY A 143 2.74 12.10 -3.68
C GLY A 143 1.51 12.34 -4.56
N PHE A 144 1.41 11.77 -5.75
CA PHE A 144 0.28 11.99 -6.65
C PHE A 144 -0.15 10.70 -7.35
N GLY A 145 -1.46 10.56 -7.55
CA GLY A 145 -2.03 9.47 -8.35
C GLY A 145 -1.87 9.68 -9.87
N GLY A 146 -2.06 8.62 -10.65
CA GLY A 146 -2.09 8.68 -12.13
C GLY A 146 -0.73 8.84 -12.79
N GLN A 147 0.37 8.62 -12.09
CA GLN A 147 1.72 8.66 -12.64
C GLN A 147 2.03 7.41 -13.48
N LYS A 148 3.04 7.52 -14.34
CA LYS A 148 3.51 6.43 -15.19
C LYS A 148 4.31 5.42 -14.37
N PHE A 149 3.99 4.15 -14.52
CA PHE A 149 4.69 3.03 -13.94
C PHE A 149 6.19 3.01 -14.31
N MET A 150 7.04 2.71 -13.34
CA MET A 150 8.49 2.59 -13.44
C MET A 150 8.89 1.12 -13.40
N PRO A 151 9.12 0.44 -14.55
CA PRO A 151 9.38 -1.01 -14.57
C PRO A 151 10.73 -1.39 -13.95
N GLU A 152 11.68 -0.47 -13.84
CA GLU A 152 12.98 -0.71 -13.22
C GLU A 152 12.89 -1.14 -11.76
N VAL A 153 11.81 -0.81 -11.04
CA VAL A 153 11.63 -1.21 -9.63
C VAL A 153 11.33 -2.71 -9.47
N LEU A 154 10.92 -3.40 -10.53
CA LEU A 154 10.61 -4.84 -10.50
C LEU A 154 11.82 -5.70 -10.09
N VAL A 155 13.03 -5.19 -10.26
CA VAL A 155 14.25 -5.86 -9.79
C VAL A 155 14.23 -6.05 -8.27
N LYS A 156 13.69 -5.07 -7.52
CA LYS A 156 13.57 -5.16 -6.05
C LYS A 156 12.57 -6.23 -5.63
N ILE A 157 11.45 -6.37 -6.37
CA ILE A 157 10.46 -7.43 -6.11
C ILE A 157 11.09 -8.80 -6.30
N LYS A 158 11.86 -9.00 -7.39
CA LYS A 158 12.60 -10.25 -7.64
C LYS A 158 13.62 -10.53 -6.54
N GLU A 159 14.35 -9.50 -6.07
CA GLU A 159 15.28 -9.62 -4.95
C GLU A 159 14.57 -10.05 -3.67
N LEU A 160 13.45 -9.40 -3.32
CA LEU A 160 12.64 -9.75 -2.14
C LEU A 160 12.12 -11.20 -2.23
N LYS A 161 11.70 -11.66 -3.41
CA LYS A 161 11.30 -13.06 -3.63
C LYS A 161 12.44 -14.04 -3.38
N GLU A 162 13.62 -13.72 -3.84
CA GLU A 162 14.78 -14.59 -3.58
C GLU A 162 15.18 -14.60 -2.10
N ILE A 163 15.09 -13.45 -1.41
CA ILE A 163 15.31 -13.38 0.04
C ILE A 163 14.25 -14.22 0.79
N GLN A 164 12.96 -14.09 0.44
CA GLN A 164 11.90 -14.92 1.03
C GLN A 164 12.23 -16.41 0.94
N LYS A 165 12.69 -16.85 -0.23
CA LYS A 165 13.01 -18.26 -0.49
C LYS A 165 14.24 -18.73 0.27
N THR A 166 15.33 -17.94 0.23
CA THR A 166 16.61 -18.32 0.81
C THR A 166 16.62 -18.26 2.33
N GLN A 167 15.86 -17.34 2.91
CA GLN A 167 15.78 -17.14 4.36
C GLN A 167 14.49 -17.69 4.99
N ASN A 168 13.63 -18.35 4.22
CA ASN A 168 12.33 -18.89 4.65
C ASN A 168 11.45 -17.82 5.34
N LEU A 169 11.38 -16.61 4.78
CA LEU A 169 10.57 -15.50 5.29
C LEU A 169 9.20 -15.46 4.61
N ASN A 170 8.21 -14.95 5.33
CA ASN A 170 6.81 -14.93 4.86
C ASN A 170 6.16 -13.55 5.08
N PHE A 171 6.63 -12.54 4.36
CA PHE A 171 5.95 -11.24 4.24
C PHE A 171 5.21 -11.14 2.90
N ASP A 172 4.26 -10.22 2.79
CA ASP A 172 3.61 -9.88 1.52
C ASP A 172 4.47 -8.89 0.73
N ILE A 173 4.41 -8.96 -0.61
CA ILE A 173 5.07 -8.00 -1.48
C ILE A 173 3.99 -7.24 -2.23
N GLU A 174 3.89 -5.98 -1.90
CA GLU A 174 2.96 -5.04 -2.49
C GLU A 174 3.67 -4.12 -3.48
N ILE A 175 2.95 -3.67 -4.52
CA ILE A 175 3.44 -2.68 -5.46
C ILE A 175 2.42 -1.57 -5.64
N ASP A 176 2.86 -0.32 -5.57
CA ASP A 176 2.02 0.86 -5.75
C ASP A 176 2.64 1.86 -6.72
N GLY A 177 1.83 2.31 -7.67
CA GLY A 177 2.15 3.35 -8.62
C GLY A 177 1.92 2.95 -10.07
N GLY A 178 0.92 3.54 -10.71
CA GLY A 178 0.65 3.36 -12.13
C GLY A 178 0.26 1.95 -12.57
N ILE A 179 -0.18 1.10 -11.63
CA ILE A 179 -0.62 -0.27 -11.95
C ILE A 179 -1.90 -0.25 -12.76
N ASN A 180 -1.87 -0.97 -13.89
CA ASN A 180 -2.96 -1.08 -14.85
C ASN A 180 -3.01 -2.48 -15.49
N PHE A 181 -3.91 -2.67 -16.47
CA PHE A 181 -4.10 -3.97 -17.13
C PHE A 181 -2.91 -4.43 -17.97
N ASP A 182 -2.03 -3.53 -18.40
CA ASP A 182 -0.89 -3.87 -19.25
C ASP A 182 0.34 -4.32 -18.44
N ASN A 183 0.53 -3.74 -17.23
CA ASN A 183 1.72 -3.98 -16.41
C ASN A 183 1.48 -4.87 -15.18
N SER A 184 0.22 -5.12 -14.79
CA SER A 184 -0.12 -5.95 -13.62
C SER A 184 0.45 -7.37 -13.73
N LYS A 185 0.43 -7.98 -14.92
CA LYS A 185 1.01 -9.30 -15.17
C LYS A 185 2.51 -9.32 -14.87
N GLU A 186 3.24 -8.33 -15.38
CA GLU A 186 4.70 -8.23 -15.17
C GLU A 186 5.05 -8.08 -13.67
N ALA A 187 4.25 -7.28 -12.93
CA ALA A 187 4.41 -7.12 -11.49
C ALA A 187 4.19 -8.43 -10.72
N ILE A 188 3.14 -9.19 -11.10
CA ILE A 188 2.83 -10.51 -10.52
C ILE A 188 3.96 -11.52 -10.84
N GLU A 189 4.40 -11.59 -12.08
CA GLU A 189 5.50 -12.47 -12.51
C GLU A 189 6.82 -12.14 -11.81
N ALA A 190 7.07 -10.86 -11.50
CA ALA A 190 8.20 -10.44 -10.69
C ALA A 190 8.09 -10.95 -9.23
N GLY A 191 6.88 -11.19 -8.73
CA GLY A 191 6.63 -11.75 -7.40
C GLY A 191 5.73 -10.93 -6.49
N ALA A 192 5.16 -9.82 -6.94
CA ALA A 192 4.15 -9.09 -6.18
C ALA A 192 2.89 -9.95 -5.98
N ASN A 193 2.31 -9.91 -4.79
CA ASN A 193 1.05 -10.59 -4.51
C ASN A 193 -0.05 -9.63 -4.05
N ILE A 194 0.26 -8.35 -3.83
CA ILE A 194 -0.71 -7.28 -3.61
C ILE A 194 -0.47 -6.19 -4.64
N LEU A 195 -1.53 -5.80 -5.35
CA LEU A 195 -1.50 -4.74 -6.35
C LEU A 195 -2.31 -3.55 -5.87
N VAL A 196 -1.65 -2.42 -5.64
CA VAL A 196 -2.32 -1.15 -5.42
C VAL A 196 -2.64 -0.51 -6.76
N SER A 197 -3.90 -0.18 -6.97
CA SER A 197 -4.34 0.49 -8.18
C SER A 197 -5.49 1.47 -7.87
N GLY A 198 -5.32 2.71 -8.27
CA GLY A 198 -6.32 3.76 -8.10
C GLY A 198 -7.04 4.06 -9.40
N THR A 199 -6.43 4.87 -10.25
CA THR A 199 -7.02 5.38 -11.50
C THR A 199 -7.60 4.27 -12.38
N THR A 200 -6.93 3.12 -12.51
CA THR A 200 -7.42 2.00 -13.30
C THR A 200 -8.72 1.46 -12.75
N ILE A 201 -8.83 1.31 -11.42
CA ILE A 201 -10.04 0.75 -10.78
C ILE A 201 -11.20 1.73 -10.89
N PHE A 202 -11.00 3.01 -10.60
CA PHE A 202 -12.10 3.97 -10.53
C PHE A 202 -12.51 4.57 -11.89
N LYS A 203 -11.62 4.59 -12.90
CA LYS A 203 -11.87 5.31 -14.15
C LYS A 203 -11.94 4.45 -15.41
N SER A 204 -11.29 3.27 -15.42
CA SER A 204 -11.34 2.39 -16.60
C SER A 204 -12.72 1.75 -16.77
N ASN A 205 -13.04 1.32 -18.00
CA ASN A 205 -14.29 0.67 -18.33
C ASN A 205 -15.53 1.44 -17.79
N ASN A 206 -15.54 2.76 -17.94
CA ASN A 206 -16.60 3.66 -17.44
C ASN A 206 -16.85 3.56 -15.93
N GLY A 207 -15.82 3.24 -15.14
CA GLY A 207 -15.89 3.13 -13.68
C GLY A 207 -16.52 1.82 -13.18
N ASP A 208 -16.53 0.77 -14.00
CA ASP A 208 -16.95 -0.58 -13.60
C ASP A 208 -15.87 -1.22 -12.70
N ILE A 209 -15.97 -0.91 -11.39
CA ILE A 209 -14.99 -1.32 -10.37
C ILE A 209 -14.82 -2.84 -10.33
N LYS A 210 -15.94 -3.58 -10.37
CA LYS A 210 -15.91 -5.06 -10.29
C LYS A 210 -15.13 -5.64 -11.45
N LYS A 211 -15.47 -5.25 -12.67
CA LYS A 211 -14.77 -5.67 -13.89
C LYS A 211 -13.28 -5.31 -13.83
N ASN A 212 -12.95 -4.11 -13.35
CA ASN A 212 -11.56 -3.66 -13.27
C ASN A 212 -10.74 -4.48 -12.27
N ILE A 213 -11.31 -4.82 -11.11
CA ILE A 213 -10.69 -5.72 -10.13
C ILE A 213 -10.49 -7.11 -10.71
N GLU A 214 -11.50 -7.69 -11.37
CA GLU A 214 -11.41 -9.01 -12.01
C GLU A 214 -10.31 -9.04 -13.07
N LEU A 215 -10.22 -8.03 -13.92
CA LEU A 215 -9.20 -7.91 -14.95
C LEU A 215 -7.78 -7.82 -14.37
N LEU A 216 -7.58 -7.15 -13.24
CA LEU A 216 -6.29 -7.09 -12.55
C LEU A 216 -5.91 -8.43 -11.89
N LYS A 217 -6.90 -9.18 -11.35
CA LYS A 217 -6.68 -10.50 -10.73
C LYS A 217 -6.42 -11.62 -11.75
N SER A 218 -6.89 -11.49 -12.97
CA SER A 218 -6.88 -12.55 -14.00
C SER A 218 -5.57 -12.66 -14.81
N LYS A 219 -4.49 -12.01 -14.40
CA LYS A 219 -3.24 -11.92 -15.17
C LYS A 219 -2.22 -13.03 -14.88
#